data_236ac9b04db817ba7ab2ba36ba4d58d1
#
_entry.id   236ac9b04db817ba7ab2ba36ba4d58d1
#
_cell.length_a   1.000
_cell.length_b   1.000
_cell.length_c   1.000
_cell.angle_alpha   90.00
_cell.angle_beta   90.00
_cell.angle_gamma   90.00
#
_symmetry.space_group_name_H-M   'P 1'
#
loop_
_entity.id
_entity.type
_entity.pdbx_description
1 polymer ?
#
loop_
_entity_poly.entity_id
_entity_poly.type
_entity_poly.pdbx_seq_one_letter_code
_entity_poly.pdbx_strand_id
1 'polypeptide(L)'
;MNKISKCSLSTKALNAATVAALRAFVDKEHLEILFIDQYSLLEDTSHAQSGHERVANISKAVKNLQVMKRIPIVSVAQMNRTKNDDGEKDTTQIGLSDRIGQDATCVIMLDREREYLDEQKTQVKDDKLIMDITKSRDGGTGKLVYKANFNTGKFLILNPNDPTDASRYEVKKSYGDDDELQF
;
A
#
# COMPACT_ATOMS: atom_id res chain seq x y z
N MET A 1 -24.89 -16.79 9.54
CA MET A 1 -25.18 -15.42 10.03
C MET A 1 -23.86 -14.80 10.47
N ASN A 2 -23.28 -13.94 9.62
CA ASN A 2 -21.98 -13.34 9.90
C ASN A 2 -22.12 -12.26 10.98
N LYS A 3 -21.50 -12.50 12.12
CA LYS A 3 -21.37 -11.49 13.17
C LYS A 3 -20.27 -10.47 12.79
N ILE A 4 -20.53 -9.59 11.85
CA ILE A 4 -19.87 -8.28 11.77
C ILE A 4 -20.72 -7.33 12.61
N SER A 5 -20.82 -7.61 13.88
CA SER A 5 -21.54 -6.74 14.81
C SER A 5 -20.54 -6.01 15.67
N LYS A 6 -20.40 -4.69 15.41
CA LYS A 6 -19.67 -3.69 16.19
C LYS A 6 -18.18 -3.58 15.92
N CYS A 7 -17.80 -3.31 14.65
CA CYS A 7 -16.56 -2.60 14.39
C CYS A 7 -16.78 -1.12 14.71
N SER A 8 -16.10 -0.58 15.72
CA SER A 8 -16.08 0.85 15.98
C SER A 8 -14.87 1.45 15.27
N LEU A 9 -15.10 2.48 14.44
CA LEU A 9 -14.05 3.24 13.81
C LEU A 9 -13.80 4.51 14.61
N SER A 10 -12.59 4.66 15.17
CA SER A 10 -12.15 5.89 15.81
C SER A 10 -11.16 6.60 14.88
N THR A 11 -11.39 7.88 14.61
CA THR A 11 -10.51 8.69 13.77
C THR A 11 -9.93 9.84 14.59
N LYS A 12 -8.64 10.13 14.41
CA LYS A 12 -7.97 11.24 15.08
C LYS A 12 -7.05 11.96 14.11
N ALA A 13 -7.26 13.27 13.97
CA ALA A 13 -6.30 14.15 13.34
C ALA A 13 -5.28 14.62 14.40
N LEU A 14 -3.99 14.51 14.08
CA LEU A 14 -2.89 14.95 14.94
C LEU A 14 -2.10 16.05 14.22
N ASN A 15 -1.89 17.18 14.90
CA ASN A 15 -1.07 18.28 14.35
C ASN A 15 0.42 17.95 14.34
N ALA A 16 0.85 17.07 15.26
CA ALA A 16 2.21 16.53 15.35
C ALA A 16 2.10 15.05 15.71
N ALA A 17 2.18 14.18 14.72
CA ALA A 17 1.99 12.76 14.89
C ALA A 17 3.32 12.07 15.19
N THR A 18 3.71 11.98 16.44
CA THR A 18 4.85 11.15 16.85
C THR A 18 4.41 9.70 17.09
N VAL A 19 5.33 8.74 16.99
CA VAL A 19 5.04 7.34 17.32
C VAL A 19 4.64 7.16 18.79
N ALA A 20 5.13 8.02 19.68
CA ALA A 20 4.70 8.06 21.08
C ALA A 20 3.22 8.47 21.22
N ALA A 21 2.76 9.46 20.45
CA ALA A 21 1.35 9.86 20.42
C ALA A 21 0.46 8.75 19.85
N LEU A 22 0.91 8.03 18.81
CA LEU A 22 0.21 6.86 18.27
C LEU A 22 0.09 5.75 19.33
N ARG A 23 1.16 5.49 20.07
CA ARG A 23 1.13 4.51 21.18
C ARG A 23 0.08 4.88 22.22
N ALA A 24 0.06 6.13 22.67
CA ALA A 24 -0.92 6.61 23.64
C ALA A 24 -2.36 6.49 23.11
N PHE A 25 -2.55 6.74 21.81
CA PHE A 25 -3.85 6.58 21.16
C PHE A 25 -4.30 5.12 21.10
N VAL A 26 -3.40 4.19 20.72
CA VAL A 26 -3.67 2.75 20.72
C VAL A 26 -4.09 2.28 22.10
N ASP A 27 -3.39 2.73 23.15
CA ASP A 27 -3.67 2.33 24.53
C ASP A 27 -5.00 2.89 25.04
N LYS A 28 -5.25 4.18 24.75
CA LYS A 28 -6.46 4.86 25.20
C LYS A 28 -7.73 4.28 24.59
N GLU A 29 -7.69 4.02 23.29
CA GLU A 29 -8.86 3.57 22.52
C GLU A 29 -8.94 2.03 22.41
N HIS A 30 -7.99 1.30 23.00
CA HIS A 30 -7.90 -0.17 22.93
C HIS A 30 -8.00 -0.71 21.50
N LEU A 31 -7.22 -0.12 20.59
CA LEU A 31 -7.31 -0.44 19.17
C LEU A 31 -6.79 -1.84 18.87
N GLU A 32 -7.52 -2.56 18.02
CA GLU A 32 -7.13 -3.88 17.49
C GLU A 32 -6.36 -3.77 16.17
N ILE A 33 -6.47 -2.64 15.47
CA ILE A 33 -5.73 -2.31 14.24
C ILE A 33 -5.52 -0.81 14.18
N LEU A 34 -4.38 -0.38 13.63
CA LEU A 34 -4.06 1.03 13.41
C LEU A 34 -3.82 1.30 11.93
N PHE A 35 -4.52 2.31 11.38
CA PHE A 35 -4.25 2.86 10.05
C PHE A 35 -3.57 4.21 10.18
N ILE A 36 -2.50 4.42 9.41
CA ILE A 36 -1.71 5.68 9.39
C ILE A 36 -1.79 6.26 7.97
N ASP A 37 -2.46 7.40 7.83
CA ASP A 37 -2.54 8.17 6.57
C ASP A 37 -2.00 9.58 6.81
N GLN A 38 -0.81 9.87 6.36
CA GLN A 38 0.19 9.03 5.69
C GLN A 38 1.49 9.01 6.48
N TYR A 39 2.35 8.04 6.16
CA TYR A 39 3.59 7.77 6.88
C TYR A 39 4.55 8.97 6.95
N SER A 40 4.66 9.75 5.87
CA SER A 40 5.55 10.91 5.76
C SER A 40 5.17 12.08 6.70
N LEU A 41 3.96 12.07 7.25
CA LEU A 41 3.49 13.07 8.21
C LEU A 41 3.89 12.76 9.65
N LEU A 42 4.47 11.58 9.90
CA LEU A 42 4.99 11.25 11.23
C LEU A 42 6.25 12.06 11.52
N GLU A 43 6.36 12.51 12.76
CA GLU A 43 7.52 13.25 13.25
C GLU A 43 8.51 12.32 13.96
N ASP A 44 9.79 12.49 13.60
CA ASP A 44 10.90 11.88 14.32
C ASP A 44 11.32 12.76 15.51
N THR A 45 11.37 12.15 16.67
CA THR A 45 11.82 12.83 17.92
C THR A 45 13.30 12.59 18.24
N SER A 46 14.02 11.87 17.38
CA SER A 46 15.40 11.43 17.64
C SER A 46 16.47 12.39 17.11
N HIS A 47 16.10 13.60 16.62
CA HIS A 47 17.00 14.60 16.06
C HIS A 47 17.84 14.10 14.87
N ALA A 48 17.23 13.35 13.96
CA ALA A 48 17.87 12.87 12.74
C ALA A 48 18.49 14.01 11.93
N GLN A 49 19.70 13.79 11.40
CA GLN A 49 20.44 14.79 10.62
C GLN A 49 20.05 14.83 9.15
N SER A 50 19.34 13.80 8.66
CA SER A 50 18.90 13.70 7.28
C SER A 50 17.45 13.20 7.16
N GLY A 51 16.81 13.49 6.03
CA GLY A 51 15.47 12.99 5.74
C GLY A 51 15.41 11.47 5.71
N HIS A 52 16.44 10.81 5.18
CA HIS A 52 16.53 9.34 5.14
C HIS A 52 16.65 8.74 6.54
N GLU A 53 17.47 9.32 7.40
CA GLU A 53 17.62 8.89 8.79
C GLU A 53 16.31 9.07 9.56
N ARG A 54 15.65 10.22 9.41
CA ARG A 54 14.35 10.47 10.00
C ARG A 54 13.34 9.38 9.65
N VAL A 55 13.21 9.03 8.36
CA VAL A 55 12.28 8.00 7.90
C VAL A 55 12.67 6.63 8.43
N ALA A 56 13.96 6.31 8.48
CA ALA A 56 14.44 5.04 9.04
C ALA A 56 14.11 4.92 10.53
N ASN A 57 14.28 5.99 11.32
CA ASN A 57 13.96 6.02 12.74
C ASN A 57 12.45 5.84 12.98
N ILE A 58 11.62 6.54 12.20
CA ILE A 58 10.16 6.37 12.25
C ILE A 58 9.77 4.94 11.89
N SER A 59 10.36 4.36 10.83
CA SER A 59 10.08 2.99 10.41
C SER A 59 10.34 1.99 11.52
N LYS A 60 11.51 2.07 12.11
CA LYS A 60 11.89 1.24 13.26
C LYS A 60 10.96 1.44 14.45
N ALA A 61 10.59 2.67 14.76
CA ALA A 61 9.70 2.99 15.88
C ALA A 61 8.27 2.45 15.65
N VAL A 62 7.72 2.57 14.43
CA VAL A 62 6.41 1.99 14.05
C VAL A 62 6.46 0.46 14.13
N LYS A 63 7.55 -0.16 13.65
CA LYS A 63 7.73 -1.62 13.77
C LYS A 63 7.78 -2.06 15.22
N ASN A 64 8.49 -1.34 16.07
CA ASN A 64 8.55 -1.62 17.51
C ASN A 64 7.17 -1.47 18.17
N LEU A 65 6.39 -0.45 17.80
CA LEU A 65 5.02 -0.25 18.28
C LEU A 65 4.14 -1.45 17.90
N GLN A 66 4.20 -1.89 16.64
CA GLN A 66 3.48 -3.06 16.15
C GLN A 66 3.77 -4.32 16.97
N VAL A 67 5.07 -4.60 17.20
CA VAL A 67 5.50 -5.77 17.97
C VAL A 67 5.06 -5.67 19.44
N MET A 68 5.24 -4.49 20.06
CA MET A 68 4.91 -4.25 21.46
C MET A 68 3.40 -4.38 21.71
N LYS A 69 2.57 -3.85 20.82
CA LYS A 69 1.11 -3.87 20.98
C LYS A 69 0.45 -5.11 20.40
N ARG A 70 1.17 -5.88 19.59
CA ARG A 70 0.67 -7.09 18.91
C ARG A 70 -0.58 -6.80 18.05
N ILE A 71 -0.64 -5.65 17.44
CA ILE A 71 -1.73 -5.25 16.53
C ILE A 71 -1.20 -5.05 15.12
N PRO A 72 -2.00 -5.30 14.08
CA PRO A 72 -1.65 -4.89 12.72
C PRO A 72 -1.55 -3.36 12.63
N ILE A 73 -0.53 -2.88 11.92
CA ILE A 73 -0.41 -1.47 11.54
C ILE A 73 -0.36 -1.40 10.02
N VAL A 74 -1.30 -0.68 9.43
CA VAL A 74 -1.38 -0.42 8.00
C VAL A 74 -1.03 1.04 7.76
N SER A 75 0.04 1.28 7.00
CA SER A 75 0.50 2.64 6.71
C SER A 75 0.44 2.92 5.22
N VAL A 76 -0.04 4.11 4.87
CA VAL A 76 0.02 4.62 3.50
C VAL A 76 1.30 5.43 3.34
N ALA A 77 2.04 5.16 2.27
CA ALA A 77 3.23 5.91 1.89
C ALA A 77 3.14 6.32 0.42
N GLN A 78 3.58 7.52 0.13
CA GLN A 78 3.60 8.00 -1.25
C GLN A 78 4.84 7.47 -1.97
N MET A 79 4.66 6.97 -3.19
CA MET A 79 5.75 6.53 -4.04
C MET A 79 6.47 7.71 -4.69
N ASN A 80 7.78 7.61 -4.87
CA ASN A 80 8.51 8.53 -5.73
C ASN A 80 8.06 8.38 -7.18
N ARG A 81 7.91 9.50 -7.88
CA ARG A 81 7.51 9.51 -9.28
C ARG A 81 8.64 9.18 -10.25
N THR A 82 9.85 8.93 -9.77
CA THR A 82 10.99 8.55 -10.61
C THR A 82 10.71 7.18 -11.20
N LYS A 83 10.45 7.13 -12.50
CA LYS A 83 10.41 5.88 -13.25
C LYS A 83 11.86 5.46 -13.44
N ASN A 84 12.19 4.22 -13.14
CA ASN A 84 13.39 3.62 -13.71
C ASN A 84 13.20 3.53 -15.21
N ASP A 85 14.29 3.62 -15.99
CA ASP A 85 14.25 3.60 -17.49
C ASP A 85 13.51 2.36 -18.03
N ASP A 86 13.43 1.28 -17.27
CA ASP A 86 12.76 0.02 -17.63
C ASP A 86 11.26 -0.04 -17.28
N GLY A 87 10.71 1.02 -16.66
CA GLY A 87 9.29 1.09 -16.34
C GLY A 87 8.82 0.19 -15.19
N GLU A 88 9.74 -0.54 -14.57
CA GLU A 88 9.45 -1.40 -13.42
C GLU A 88 9.32 -0.59 -12.13
N LYS A 89 8.31 -0.94 -11.33
CA LYS A 89 8.09 -0.36 -10.01
C LYS A 89 8.71 -1.28 -8.97
N ASP A 90 9.77 -0.82 -8.34
CA ASP A 90 10.43 -1.53 -7.25
C ASP A 90 10.05 -0.93 -5.88
N THR A 91 10.19 -1.73 -4.84
CA THR A 91 10.04 -1.30 -3.43
C THR A 91 10.98 -0.16 -3.06
N THR A 92 12.09 0.02 -3.79
CA THR A 92 13.02 1.16 -3.66
C THR A 92 12.37 2.50 -4.03
N GLN A 93 11.25 2.48 -4.76
CA GLN A 93 10.48 3.67 -5.15
C GLN A 93 9.56 4.19 -4.04
N ILE A 94 9.48 3.50 -2.90
CA ILE A 94 8.78 4.02 -1.73
C ILE A 94 9.56 5.25 -1.24
N GLY A 95 8.99 6.42 -1.49
CA GLY A 95 9.64 7.70 -1.30
C GLY A 95 10.27 7.86 0.08
N LEU A 96 11.51 8.28 0.09
CA LEU A 96 12.37 8.66 1.19
C LEU A 96 13.21 7.55 1.85
N SER A 97 12.89 6.26 1.79
CA SER A 97 13.77 5.24 2.37
C SER A 97 13.35 3.82 2.00
N ASP A 98 14.27 3.02 1.47
CA ASP A 98 14.14 1.56 1.32
C ASP A 98 13.80 0.86 2.65
N ARG A 99 14.07 1.56 3.76
CA ARG A 99 13.86 1.04 5.10
C ARG A 99 12.40 0.72 5.39
N ILE A 100 11.44 1.53 4.91
CA ILE A 100 10.01 1.25 5.07
C ILE A 100 9.67 -0.11 4.46
N GLY A 101 10.13 -0.34 3.23
CA GLY A 101 9.94 -1.62 2.54
C GLY A 101 10.62 -2.78 3.27
N GLN A 102 11.82 -2.57 3.84
CA GLN A 102 12.55 -3.60 4.58
C GLN A 102 11.84 -3.99 5.88
N ASP A 103 11.34 -3.03 6.66
CA ASP A 103 10.69 -3.25 7.95
C ASP A 103 9.25 -3.78 7.81
N ALA A 104 8.58 -3.49 6.70
CA ALA A 104 7.23 -3.98 6.42
C ALA A 104 7.19 -5.51 6.28
N THR A 105 6.13 -6.12 6.81
CA THR A 105 5.83 -7.55 6.62
C THR A 105 5.23 -7.81 5.24
N CYS A 106 4.39 -6.89 4.79
CA CYS A 106 3.76 -6.92 3.47
C CYS A 106 3.86 -5.53 2.84
N VAL A 107 4.13 -5.46 1.54
CA VAL A 107 4.12 -4.22 0.75
C VAL A 107 3.15 -4.42 -0.40
N ILE A 108 2.19 -3.51 -0.49
CA ILE A 108 1.20 -3.49 -1.56
C ILE A 108 1.35 -2.16 -2.30
N MET A 109 1.68 -2.24 -3.57
CA MET A 109 1.71 -1.06 -4.44
C MET A 109 0.38 -0.90 -5.14
N LEU A 110 -0.15 0.31 -5.12
CA LEU A 110 -1.38 0.65 -5.82
C LEU A 110 -1.04 1.51 -7.03
N ASP A 111 -1.57 1.12 -8.17
CA ASP A 111 -1.47 1.89 -9.41
C ASP A 111 -2.83 2.04 -10.05
N ARG A 112 -3.01 3.13 -10.77
CA ARG A 112 -4.22 3.40 -11.52
C ARG A 112 -3.87 3.49 -13.00
N GLU A 113 -4.42 2.60 -13.79
CA GLU A 113 -4.36 2.63 -15.23
C GLU A 113 -5.69 3.17 -15.77
N ARG A 114 -5.60 4.12 -16.70
CA ARG A 114 -6.76 4.74 -17.32
C ARG A 114 -6.68 4.56 -18.83
N GLU A 115 -7.68 3.89 -19.37
CA GLU A 115 -7.88 3.75 -20.80
C GLU A 115 -8.83 4.85 -21.29
N TYR A 116 -8.48 5.52 -22.39
CA TYR A 116 -9.27 6.61 -22.96
C TYR A 116 -9.94 6.16 -24.26
N LEU A 117 -11.12 6.72 -24.52
CA LEU A 117 -11.88 6.47 -25.77
C LEU A 117 -11.37 7.33 -26.92
N ASP A 118 -10.69 8.43 -26.63
CA ASP A 118 -10.26 9.44 -27.57
C ASP A 118 -8.77 9.78 -27.41
N GLU A 119 -8.13 10.21 -28.50
CA GLU A 119 -6.72 10.62 -28.49
C GLU A 119 -6.49 11.87 -27.63
N GLN A 120 -7.49 12.73 -27.48
CA GLN A 120 -7.45 13.94 -26.65
C GLN A 120 -7.57 13.63 -25.15
N LYS A 121 -7.81 12.36 -24.79
CA LYS A 121 -7.95 11.90 -23.40
C LYS A 121 -9.06 12.60 -22.62
N THR A 122 -10.13 12.97 -23.31
CA THR A 122 -11.28 13.66 -22.72
C THR A 122 -12.30 12.68 -22.13
N GLN A 123 -12.41 11.48 -22.71
CA GLN A 123 -13.35 10.45 -22.26
C GLN A 123 -12.64 9.20 -21.80
N VAL A 124 -12.90 8.82 -20.55
CA VAL A 124 -12.36 7.60 -19.96
C VAL A 124 -13.24 6.41 -20.32
N LYS A 125 -12.65 5.41 -20.98
CA LYS A 125 -13.30 4.14 -21.30
C LYS A 125 -13.33 3.20 -20.11
N ASP A 126 -12.17 2.99 -19.50
CA ASP A 126 -12.01 2.11 -18.34
C ASP A 126 -11.02 2.70 -17.34
N ASP A 127 -11.32 2.49 -16.06
CA ASP A 127 -10.45 2.78 -14.94
C ASP A 127 -10.12 1.45 -14.26
N LYS A 128 -8.83 1.14 -14.19
CA LYS A 128 -8.33 -0.06 -13.53
C LYS A 128 -7.52 0.35 -12.30
N LEU A 129 -7.74 -0.34 -11.19
CA LEU A 129 -6.87 -0.30 -10.03
C LEU A 129 -6.04 -1.58 -10.02
N ILE A 130 -4.73 -1.42 -10.07
CA ILE A 130 -3.77 -2.53 -9.96
C ILE A 130 -3.25 -2.54 -8.54
N MET A 131 -3.45 -3.66 -7.86
CA MET A 131 -2.90 -3.94 -6.54
C MET A 131 -1.77 -4.97 -6.71
N ASP A 132 -0.53 -4.54 -6.52
CA ASP A 132 0.66 -5.37 -6.67
C ASP A 132 1.26 -5.68 -5.29
N ILE A 133 1.18 -6.93 -4.86
CA ILE A 133 1.80 -7.41 -3.64
C ILE A 133 3.27 -7.72 -3.96
N THR A 134 4.13 -6.72 -3.78
CA THR A 134 5.55 -6.81 -4.13
C THR A 134 6.39 -7.46 -3.05
N LYS A 135 5.88 -7.54 -1.83
CA LYS A 135 6.52 -8.21 -0.70
C LYS A 135 5.47 -8.85 0.20
N SER A 136 5.70 -10.09 0.58
CA SER A 136 4.97 -10.77 1.65
C SER A 136 5.91 -11.75 2.34
N ARG A 137 5.96 -11.71 3.70
CA ARG A 137 6.81 -12.65 4.47
C ARG A 137 6.12 -13.99 4.69
N ASP A 138 4.79 -13.97 4.81
CA ASP A 138 4.01 -15.13 5.23
C ASP A 138 3.05 -15.60 4.11
N GLY A 139 3.13 -15.02 2.92
CA GLY A 139 2.25 -15.33 1.80
C GLY A 139 2.95 -15.12 0.45
N GLY A 140 2.21 -15.38 -0.63
CA GLY A 140 2.69 -15.15 -2.00
C GLY A 140 2.71 -13.67 -2.38
N THR A 141 3.48 -13.36 -3.41
CA THR A 141 3.43 -12.09 -4.14
C THR A 141 2.54 -12.24 -5.37
N GLY A 142 2.08 -11.13 -5.95
CA GLY A 142 1.26 -11.19 -7.15
C GLY A 142 0.43 -9.95 -7.37
N LYS A 143 -0.26 -9.91 -8.50
CA LYS A 143 -1.07 -8.76 -8.93
C LYS A 143 -2.55 -9.09 -8.95
N LEU A 144 -3.36 -8.18 -8.45
CA LEU A 144 -4.80 -8.18 -8.56
C LEU A 144 -5.21 -6.95 -9.37
N VAL A 145 -6.08 -7.15 -10.34
CA VAL A 145 -6.60 -6.05 -11.16
C VAL A 145 -8.10 -5.90 -10.89
N TYR A 146 -8.50 -4.68 -10.66
CA TYR A 146 -9.89 -4.32 -10.41
C TYR A 146 -10.37 -3.37 -11.51
N LYS A 147 -11.58 -3.61 -12.00
CA LYS A 147 -12.35 -2.55 -12.66
C LYS A 147 -12.80 -1.57 -11.58
N ALA A 148 -12.38 -0.32 -11.69
CA ALA A 148 -12.57 0.68 -10.66
C ALA A 148 -13.53 1.78 -11.12
N ASN A 149 -14.49 2.12 -10.29
CA ASN A 149 -15.27 3.34 -10.44
C ASN A 149 -15.00 4.23 -9.23
N PHE A 150 -14.08 5.16 -9.39
CA PHE A 150 -13.66 6.05 -8.30
C PHE A 150 -14.74 7.06 -7.89
N ASN A 151 -15.73 7.36 -8.75
CA ASN A 151 -16.82 8.26 -8.40
C ASN A 151 -17.81 7.61 -7.44
N THR A 152 -18.00 6.30 -7.53
CA THR A 152 -18.96 5.55 -6.69
C THR A 152 -18.27 4.68 -5.65
N GLY A 153 -16.93 4.58 -5.67
CA GLY A 153 -16.17 3.71 -4.79
C GLY A 153 -16.40 2.20 -5.05
N LYS A 154 -16.88 1.83 -6.24
CA LYS A 154 -17.10 0.44 -6.61
C LYS A 154 -15.88 -0.16 -7.28
N PHE A 155 -15.44 -1.31 -6.78
CA PHE A 155 -14.32 -2.08 -7.30
C PHE A 155 -14.79 -3.51 -7.56
N LEU A 156 -14.56 -4.00 -8.78
CA LEU A 156 -14.86 -5.38 -9.19
C LEU A 156 -13.55 -6.05 -9.56
N ILE A 157 -13.26 -7.19 -8.92
CA ILE A 157 -12.09 -8.00 -9.27
C ILE A 157 -12.28 -8.51 -10.70
N LEU A 158 -11.27 -8.33 -11.53
CA LEU A 158 -11.21 -8.94 -12.85
C LEU A 158 -10.60 -10.34 -12.71
N ASN A 159 -11.29 -11.35 -13.23
CA ASN A 159 -10.80 -12.73 -13.21
C ASN A 159 -10.01 -13.01 -14.49
N PRO A 160 -8.68 -13.31 -14.42
CA PRO A 160 -7.88 -13.58 -15.60
C PRO A 160 -8.34 -14.84 -16.37
N ASN A 161 -9.04 -15.76 -15.69
CA ASN A 161 -9.55 -16.98 -16.29
C ASN A 161 -10.96 -16.84 -16.89
N ASP A 162 -11.59 -15.66 -16.78
CA ASP A 162 -12.87 -15.38 -17.41
C ASP A 162 -12.62 -14.83 -18.83
N PRO A 163 -13.12 -15.48 -19.89
CA PRO A 163 -12.92 -15.02 -21.27
C PRO A 163 -13.46 -13.60 -21.52
N THR A 164 -14.47 -13.17 -20.78
CA THR A 164 -15.03 -11.82 -20.88
C THR A 164 -14.14 -10.77 -20.22
N ASP A 165 -13.35 -11.17 -19.26
CA ASP A 165 -12.37 -10.32 -18.56
C ASP A 165 -10.96 -10.47 -19.16
N ALA A 166 -10.63 -11.59 -19.79
CA ALA A 166 -9.29 -11.91 -20.30
C ALA A 166 -8.75 -10.85 -21.30
N SER A 167 -9.61 -10.30 -22.16
CA SER A 167 -9.22 -9.23 -23.09
C SER A 167 -8.86 -7.90 -22.40
N ARG A 168 -9.17 -7.78 -21.10
CA ARG A 168 -8.88 -6.60 -20.28
C ARG A 168 -7.62 -6.79 -19.42
N TYR A 169 -7.01 -8.00 -19.48
CA TYR A 169 -5.88 -8.45 -18.68
C TYR A 169 -4.55 -8.39 -19.41
N GLU A 170 -4.37 -7.62 -20.47
CA GLU A 170 -3.04 -7.40 -21.02
C GLU A 170 -2.15 -6.66 -19.99
N VAL A 171 -1.79 -7.35 -18.94
CA VAL A 171 -0.63 -7.02 -18.13
C VAL A 171 0.58 -7.39 -18.98
N LYS A 172 1.30 -6.40 -19.47
CA LYS A 172 2.61 -6.65 -20.07
C LYS A 172 3.42 -7.48 -19.07
N LYS A 173 3.67 -8.75 -19.40
CA LYS A 173 4.57 -9.60 -18.64
C LYS A 173 5.94 -8.94 -18.65
N SER A 174 6.36 -8.39 -17.53
CA SER A 174 7.70 -7.89 -17.29
C SER A 174 8.33 -8.62 -16.11
N TYR A 175 8.28 -9.95 -16.14
CA TYR A 175 9.13 -10.80 -15.32
C TYR A 175 9.58 -12.00 -16.16
N GLY A 176 10.88 -12.32 -16.05
CA GLY A 176 11.48 -13.43 -16.76
C GLY A 176 10.74 -14.75 -16.49
N ASP A 177 10.53 -15.49 -17.56
CA ASP A 177 9.94 -16.83 -17.59
C ASP A 177 10.95 -17.84 -16.98
N ASP A 178 11.16 -17.87 -15.68
CA ASP A 178 11.93 -18.96 -15.07
C ASP A 178 11.62 -19.11 -13.57
N ASP A 179 10.35 -19.36 -13.23
CA ASP A 179 10.05 -20.06 -11.98
C ASP A 179 8.69 -20.77 -12.11
N GLU A 180 8.75 -22.01 -12.60
CA GLU A 180 7.69 -22.99 -12.43
C GLU A 180 7.50 -23.22 -10.92
N LEU A 181 6.40 -22.68 -10.39
CA LEU A 181 5.93 -23.05 -9.06
C LEU A 181 5.51 -24.52 -9.08
N GLN A 182 6.39 -25.39 -8.63
CA GLN A 182 6.00 -26.74 -8.19
C GLN A 182 5.38 -26.63 -6.79
N PHE A 183 4.12 -27.07 -6.69
CA PHE A 183 3.43 -27.28 -5.43
C PHE A 183 3.82 -28.63 -4.82
#